data_245f49f58f1497308360cb9a49e509ad
#
_entry.id   245f49f58f1497308360cb9a49e509ad
#
_cell.length_a   1.000
_cell.length_b   1.000
_cell.length_c   1.000
_cell.angle_alpha   90.00
_cell.angle_beta   90.00
_cell.angle_gamma   90.00
#
_symmetry.space_group_name_H-M   'P 1'
#
loop_
_entity.id
_entity.type
_entity.pdbx_description
1 polymer ?
#
loop_
_entity_poly.entity_id
_entity_poly.type
_entity_poly.pdbx_seq_one_letter_code
_entity_poly.pdbx_strand_id
1 'polypeptide(L)'
;SWSARMRIRNPRRSVLTGAVAALGVCSLVLAFIAPGVEETKVDLNDGGVWVTNAKRGIVAHVNVPARLMDAGLHAASSTFDVFQNGEQVQLSDQVANTLAPIDVKTATLTSAVDYRGMTTDVRGGTIAVTDAPNGKVWAQQADHPAPISTDEADASISDVPGAVTTVDSEGNVHAVSAEA
;
A
#
# COMPACT_ATOMS: atom_id res chain seq x y z
N SER A 1 -15.02 -71.13 -46.14
CA SER A 1 -16.07 -70.61 -45.25
C SER A 1 -15.55 -69.45 -44.41
N TRP A 2 -15.93 -68.25 -44.76
CA TRP A 2 -15.63 -67.04 -44.00
C TRP A 2 -16.72 -66.77 -43.00
N SER A 3 -16.44 -66.87 -41.70
CA SER A 3 -17.34 -66.50 -40.65
C SER A 3 -17.08 -65.04 -40.22
N ALA A 4 -17.92 -64.11 -40.67
CA ALA A 4 -17.91 -62.75 -40.17
C ALA A 4 -18.49 -62.68 -38.77
N ARG A 5 -17.72 -62.43 -37.72
CA ARG A 5 -18.23 -62.14 -36.38
C ARG A 5 -18.66 -60.69 -36.32
N MET A 6 -19.97 -60.50 -36.34
CA MET A 6 -20.62 -59.23 -36.07
C MET A 6 -20.44 -58.87 -34.59
N ARG A 7 -19.60 -57.86 -34.26
CA ARG A 7 -19.46 -57.33 -32.92
C ARG A 7 -20.66 -56.39 -32.61
N ILE A 8 -21.61 -56.88 -31.86
CA ILE A 8 -22.71 -56.04 -31.37
C ILE A 8 -22.13 -55.03 -30.41
N ARG A 9 -22.00 -53.78 -30.84
CA ARG A 9 -21.65 -52.63 -29.97
C ARG A 9 -22.84 -52.36 -29.05
N ASN A 10 -22.64 -52.54 -27.73
CA ASN A 10 -23.65 -52.34 -26.70
C ASN A 10 -23.95 -50.86 -26.58
N PRO A 11 -25.13 -50.35 -27.08
CA PRO A 11 -25.40 -48.90 -27.18
C PRO A 11 -25.52 -48.23 -25.79
N ARG A 12 -25.78 -49.00 -24.75
CA ARG A 12 -25.90 -48.45 -23.37
C ARG A 12 -24.60 -47.93 -22.79
N ARG A 13 -23.43 -48.47 -23.19
CA ARG A 13 -22.12 -47.99 -22.69
C ARG A 13 -21.71 -46.70 -23.34
N SER A 14 -22.01 -46.46 -24.62
CA SER A 14 -21.68 -45.22 -25.30
C SER A 14 -22.54 -44.04 -24.83
N VAL A 15 -23.78 -44.25 -24.43
CA VAL A 15 -24.64 -43.19 -23.87
C VAL A 15 -24.17 -42.76 -22.48
N LEU A 16 -23.74 -43.71 -21.66
CA LEU A 16 -23.23 -43.42 -20.31
C LEU A 16 -21.92 -42.59 -20.37
N THR A 17 -21.02 -42.97 -21.27
CA THR A 17 -19.74 -42.24 -21.46
C THR A 17 -19.97 -40.82 -21.98
N GLY A 18 -20.92 -40.65 -22.89
CA GLY A 18 -21.31 -39.31 -23.40
C GLY A 18 -21.93 -38.40 -22.33
N ALA A 19 -22.77 -38.96 -21.46
CA ALA A 19 -23.40 -38.21 -20.38
C ALA A 19 -22.40 -37.74 -19.31
N VAL A 20 -21.42 -38.56 -18.95
CA VAL A 20 -20.34 -38.19 -18.01
C VAL A 20 -19.42 -37.13 -18.60
N ALA A 21 -19.08 -37.23 -19.88
CA ALA A 21 -18.27 -36.21 -20.54
C ALA A 21 -19.02 -34.86 -20.67
N ALA A 22 -20.32 -34.88 -20.96
CA ALA A 22 -21.13 -33.65 -21.03
C ALA A 22 -21.26 -32.98 -19.66
N LEU A 23 -21.45 -33.73 -18.58
CA LEU A 23 -21.47 -33.20 -17.21
C LEU A 23 -20.13 -32.58 -16.82
N GLY A 24 -19.02 -33.18 -17.18
CA GLY A 24 -17.67 -32.64 -16.92
C GLY A 24 -17.42 -31.30 -17.63
N VAL A 25 -17.83 -31.19 -18.89
CA VAL A 25 -17.69 -29.95 -19.68
C VAL A 25 -18.61 -28.87 -19.13
N CYS A 26 -19.86 -29.16 -18.76
CA CYS A 26 -20.76 -28.21 -18.15
C CYS A 26 -20.24 -27.68 -16.80
N SER A 27 -19.63 -28.53 -15.98
CA SER A 27 -19.04 -28.11 -14.70
C SER A 27 -17.83 -27.18 -14.89
N LEU A 28 -16.99 -27.43 -15.90
CA LEU A 28 -15.88 -26.56 -16.26
C LEU A 28 -16.36 -25.19 -16.76
N VAL A 29 -17.36 -25.16 -17.64
CA VAL A 29 -17.93 -23.92 -18.18
C VAL A 29 -18.59 -23.12 -17.06
N LEU A 30 -19.31 -23.75 -16.14
CA LEU A 30 -19.88 -23.06 -14.97
C LEU A 30 -18.83 -22.47 -14.05
N ALA A 31 -17.68 -23.12 -13.89
CA ALA A 31 -16.58 -22.59 -13.09
C ALA A 31 -15.93 -21.34 -13.73
N PHE A 32 -15.98 -21.21 -15.06
CA PHE A 32 -15.50 -20.01 -15.76
C PHE A 32 -16.51 -18.88 -15.86
N ILE A 33 -17.82 -19.19 -15.80
CA ILE A 33 -18.90 -18.20 -15.92
C ILE A 33 -19.40 -17.77 -14.55
N ALA A 34 -19.18 -18.57 -13.50
CA ALA A 34 -19.52 -18.15 -12.14
C ALA A 34 -18.75 -16.84 -11.84
N PRO A 35 -19.44 -15.74 -11.54
CA PRO A 35 -18.78 -14.56 -11.03
C PRO A 35 -17.94 -15.04 -9.85
N GLY A 36 -16.62 -14.77 -9.89
CA GLY A 36 -15.75 -15.04 -8.76
C GLY A 36 -16.40 -14.48 -7.51
N VAL A 37 -16.16 -15.12 -6.38
CA VAL A 37 -16.59 -14.58 -5.08
C VAL A 37 -16.19 -13.11 -5.12
N GLU A 38 -17.14 -12.18 -5.01
CA GLU A 38 -16.83 -10.77 -4.88
C GLU A 38 -15.80 -10.68 -3.78
N GLU A 39 -14.59 -10.21 -4.13
CA GLU A 39 -13.63 -9.83 -3.11
C GLU A 39 -14.40 -8.89 -2.21
N THR A 40 -14.70 -9.33 -1.02
CA THR A 40 -15.23 -8.47 0.02
C THR A 40 -14.16 -7.38 0.13
N LYS A 41 -14.43 -6.18 -0.39
CA LYS A 41 -13.61 -5.01 -0.08
C LYS A 41 -13.69 -4.90 1.43
N VAL A 42 -12.72 -5.48 2.09
CA VAL A 42 -12.52 -5.25 3.51
C VAL A 42 -12.22 -3.76 3.57
N ASP A 43 -13.16 -3.02 4.11
CA ASP A 43 -12.94 -1.60 4.39
C ASP A 43 -11.85 -1.57 5.46
N LEU A 44 -10.61 -1.31 5.04
CA LEU A 44 -9.44 -1.33 5.92
C LEU A 44 -9.48 -0.20 6.96
N ASN A 45 -10.46 0.67 6.90
CA ASN A 45 -10.81 1.60 7.95
C ASN A 45 -11.69 0.91 9.02
N ASP A 46 -11.21 -0.22 9.50
CA ASP A 46 -11.88 -1.05 10.53
C ASP A 46 -11.70 -0.49 11.95
N GLY A 47 -11.21 0.74 12.09
CA GLY A 47 -10.83 1.35 13.37
C GLY A 47 -9.46 0.86 13.84
N GLY A 48 -8.68 0.23 12.99
CA GLY A 48 -7.31 -0.17 13.28
C GLY A 48 -6.35 1.00 13.27
N VAL A 49 -5.28 0.87 14.03
CA VAL A 49 -4.22 1.86 14.12
C VAL A 49 -2.85 1.23 13.92
N TRP A 50 -1.99 1.94 13.23
CA TRP A 50 -0.58 1.59 13.14
C TRP A 50 0.18 2.16 14.33
N VAL A 51 0.94 1.33 15.00
CA VAL A 51 1.71 1.69 16.19
C VAL A 51 3.17 1.33 16.00
N THR A 52 4.04 2.09 16.65
CA THR A 52 5.48 1.88 16.60
C THR A 52 6.03 1.37 17.92
N ASN A 53 7.03 0.49 17.85
CA ASN A 53 7.88 0.14 18.96
C ASN A 53 9.35 0.35 18.56
N ALA A 54 9.85 1.55 18.79
CA ALA A 54 11.20 1.96 18.39
C ALA A 54 12.29 1.05 18.98
N LYS A 55 12.13 0.59 20.25
CA LYS A 55 13.12 -0.30 20.88
C LYS A 55 13.27 -1.65 20.17
N ARG A 56 12.23 -2.12 19.50
CA ARG A 56 12.22 -3.39 18.78
C ARG A 56 12.30 -3.21 17.26
N GLY A 57 12.26 -1.98 16.75
CA GLY A 57 12.20 -1.70 15.33
C GLY A 57 10.93 -2.24 14.67
N ILE A 58 9.81 -2.24 15.40
CA ILE A 58 8.56 -2.84 14.91
C ILE A 58 7.53 -1.75 14.66
N VAL A 59 6.88 -1.86 13.50
CA VAL A 59 5.64 -1.19 13.14
C VAL A 59 4.55 -2.24 13.06
N ALA A 60 3.44 -2.05 13.74
CA ALA A 60 2.38 -3.04 13.80
C ALA A 60 1.01 -2.42 13.59
N HIS A 61 0.14 -3.15 12.92
CA HIS A 61 -1.27 -2.83 12.83
C HIS A 61 -2.03 -3.50 13.98
N VAL A 62 -2.79 -2.71 14.70
CA VAL A 62 -3.63 -3.16 15.81
C VAL A 62 -5.08 -2.96 15.41
N ASN A 63 -5.79 -4.05 15.24
CA ASN A 63 -7.23 -4.05 15.06
C ASN A 63 -7.89 -3.83 16.43
N VAL A 64 -8.32 -2.58 16.70
CA VAL A 64 -8.87 -2.19 18.00
C VAL A 64 -10.17 -2.93 18.33
N PRO A 65 -11.14 -3.08 17.42
CA PRO A 65 -12.35 -3.86 17.66
C PRO A 65 -12.06 -5.32 18.00
N ALA A 66 -11.14 -5.96 17.29
CA ALA A 66 -10.78 -7.35 17.52
C ALA A 66 -9.79 -7.55 18.67
N ARG A 67 -9.18 -6.48 19.16
CA ARG A 67 -8.15 -6.46 20.23
C ARG A 67 -6.96 -7.37 19.92
N LEU A 68 -6.53 -7.39 18.68
CA LEU A 68 -5.38 -8.19 18.25
C LEU A 68 -4.46 -7.38 17.32
N MET A 69 -3.21 -7.82 17.27
CA MET A 69 -2.24 -7.39 16.29
C MET A 69 -2.34 -8.35 15.12
N ASP A 70 -2.70 -7.88 13.95
CA ASP A 70 -2.96 -8.69 12.77
C ASP A 70 -1.92 -8.52 11.67
N ALA A 71 -1.09 -7.48 11.76
CA ALA A 71 0.00 -7.27 10.84
C ALA A 71 1.20 -6.59 11.53
N GLY A 72 2.39 -6.76 10.94
CA GLY A 72 3.59 -6.10 11.44
C GLY A 72 4.74 -6.17 10.45
N LEU A 73 5.60 -5.15 10.49
CA LEU A 73 6.82 -5.07 9.71
C LEU A 73 7.97 -4.52 10.56
N HIS A 74 9.19 -4.72 10.09
CA HIS A 74 10.37 -4.17 10.71
C HIS A 74 10.81 -2.89 10.00
N ALA A 75 11.09 -1.85 10.77
CA ALA A 75 11.78 -0.66 10.28
C ALA A 75 13.27 -0.94 10.09
N ALA A 76 13.89 -0.28 9.12
CA ALA A 76 15.32 -0.46 8.83
C ALA A 76 16.22 0.21 9.87
N SER A 77 15.75 1.28 10.51
CA SER A 77 16.51 2.02 11.53
C SER A 77 15.82 1.95 12.90
N SER A 78 16.48 2.49 13.92
CA SER A 78 15.95 2.61 15.28
C SER A 78 15.17 3.90 15.53
N THR A 79 15.26 4.86 14.60
CA THR A 79 14.56 6.15 14.72
C THR A 79 13.64 6.32 13.52
N PHE A 80 12.41 5.99 13.74
CA PHE A 80 11.37 6.02 12.73
C PHE A 80 10.03 6.40 13.35
N ASP A 81 9.12 6.85 12.51
CA ASP A 81 7.74 7.15 12.88
C ASP A 81 6.77 6.68 11.79
N VAL A 82 5.48 6.58 12.14
CA VAL A 82 4.42 6.21 11.22
C VAL A 82 3.37 7.31 11.18
N PHE A 83 3.07 7.73 9.97
CA PHE A 83 1.99 8.65 9.68
C PHE A 83 0.81 7.88 9.11
N GLN A 84 -0.36 8.08 9.68
CA GLN A 84 -1.59 7.47 9.20
C GLN A 84 -2.65 8.55 8.94
N ASN A 85 -3.24 8.51 7.75
CA ASN A 85 -4.39 9.31 7.36
C ASN A 85 -5.38 8.43 6.61
N GLY A 86 -6.38 7.92 7.32
CA GLY A 86 -7.29 6.91 6.78
C GLY A 86 -6.54 5.63 6.38
N GLU A 87 -6.66 5.27 5.10
CA GLU A 87 -5.98 4.11 4.51
C GLU A 87 -4.53 4.38 4.10
N GLN A 88 -4.12 5.65 4.10
CA GLN A 88 -2.76 6.04 3.77
C GLN A 88 -1.88 5.90 5.00
N VAL A 89 -0.89 5.05 4.91
CA VAL A 89 0.07 4.80 5.98
C VAL A 89 1.48 4.90 5.42
N GLN A 90 2.35 5.63 6.11
CA GLN A 90 3.72 5.85 5.68
C GLN A 90 4.69 5.67 6.84
N LEU A 91 5.81 5.05 6.56
CA LEU A 91 6.94 4.94 7.46
C LEU A 91 7.97 6.01 7.10
N SER A 92 8.29 6.87 8.05
CA SER A 92 9.39 7.83 7.96
C SER A 92 10.61 7.26 8.71
N ASP A 93 11.70 7.03 8.01
CA ASP A 93 12.98 6.70 8.60
C ASP A 93 13.81 7.99 8.75
N GLN A 94 13.97 8.44 9.98
CA GLN A 94 14.65 9.71 10.27
C GLN A 94 16.16 9.62 10.16
N VAL A 95 16.76 8.44 10.19
CA VAL A 95 18.19 8.23 10.01
C VAL A 95 18.56 8.24 8.54
N ALA A 96 17.79 7.55 7.73
CA ALA A 96 17.99 7.50 6.29
C ALA A 96 17.38 8.72 5.56
N ASN A 97 16.52 9.51 6.22
CA ASN A 97 15.70 10.56 5.63
C ASN A 97 14.85 10.03 4.47
N THR A 98 14.22 8.90 4.67
CA THR A 98 13.36 8.28 3.68
C THR A 98 11.91 8.21 4.15
N LEU A 99 11.01 8.27 3.19
CA LEU A 99 9.57 8.08 3.40
C LEU A 99 9.10 6.92 2.51
N ALA A 100 8.49 5.91 3.12
CA ALA A 100 8.04 4.72 2.42
C ALA A 100 6.54 4.47 2.71
N PRO A 101 5.68 4.48 1.69
CA PRO A 101 4.30 4.02 1.86
C PRO A 101 4.25 2.57 2.31
N ILE A 102 3.32 2.27 3.21
CA ILE A 102 3.00 0.91 3.64
C ILE A 102 1.80 0.44 2.83
N ASP A 103 1.95 -0.66 2.10
CA ASP A 103 0.79 -1.38 1.57
C ASP A 103 0.08 -2.06 2.75
N VAL A 104 -1.05 -1.50 3.16
CA VAL A 104 -1.80 -1.96 4.33
C VAL A 104 -2.41 -3.35 4.14
N LYS A 105 -2.63 -3.80 2.89
CA LYS A 105 -3.19 -5.13 2.59
C LYS A 105 -2.17 -6.24 2.81
N THR A 106 -0.92 -5.97 2.50
CA THR A 106 0.17 -6.96 2.59
C THR A 106 1.10 -6.71 3.77
N ALA A 107 0.93 -5.58 4.47
CA ALA A 107 1.82 -5.09 5.52
C ALA A 107 3.28 -5.04 5.05
N THR A 108 3.51 -4.50 3.86
CA THR A 108 4.85 -4.38 3.27
C THR A 108 5.16 -2.94 2.92
N LEU A 109 6.45 -2.58 3.01
CA LEU A 109 6.93 -1.30 2.53
C LEU A 109 6.99 -1.31 1.00
N THR A 110 6.51 -0.25 0.39
CA THR A 110 6.71 0.00 -1.03
C THR A 110 8.02 0.77 -1.25
N SER A 111 8.24 1.26 -2.47
CA SER A 111 9.48 1.98 -2.79
C SER A 111 9.65 3.22 -1.92
N ALA A 112 10.71 3.27 -1.14
CA ALA A 112 11.06 4.42 -0.33
C ALA A 112 11.56 5.58 -1.21
N VAL A 113 11.15 6.79 -0.87
CA VAL A 113 11.66 8.02 -1.47
C VAL A 113 12.72 8.62 -0.55
N ASP A 114 13.85 8.97 -1.11
CA ASP A 114 14.99 9.57 -0.39
C ASP A 114 14.87 11.10 -0.41
N TYR A 115 14.77 11.70 0.76
CA TYR A 115 14.77 13.14 0.98
C TYR A 115 16.04 13.60 1.70
N ARG A 116 17.18 12.99 1.40
CA ARG A 116 18.44 13.24 2.09
C ARG A 116 18.82 14.72 2.04
N GLY A 117 19.14 15.26 3.22
CA GLY A 117 19.48 16.67 3.40
C GLY A 117 18.27 17.60 3.57
N MET A 118 17.05 17.06 3.48
CA MET A 118 15.80 17.78 3.71
C MET A 118 15.05 17.21 4.92
N THR A 119 14.14 17.97 5.48
CA THR A 119 13.21 17.50 6.51
C THR A 119 11.83 17.29 5.92
N THR A 120 11.08 16.34 6.48
CA THR A 120 9.71 16.04 6.05
C THR A 120 8.74 16.14 7.22
N ASP A 121 7.56 16.71 6.96
CA ASP A 121 6.40 16.63 7.85
C ASP A 121 5.19 16.11 7.05
N VAL A 122 4.42 15.20 7.66
CA VAL A 122 3.31 14.52 6.97
C VAL A 122 2.06 14.59 7.81
N ARG A 123 1.03 15.22 7.27
CA ARG A 123 -0.28 15.32 7.91
C ARG A 123 -1.38 15.67 6.90
N GLY A 124 -2.63 15.36 7.19
CA GLY A 124 -3.78 15.75 6.34
C GLY A 124 -3.68 15.31 4.88
N GLY A 125 -2.96 14.20 4.60
CA GLY A 125 -2.74 13.74 3.23
C GLY A 125 -1.67 14.52 2.44
N THR A 126 -0.93 15.42 3.10
CA THR A 126 0.14 16.23 2.49
C THR A 126 1.49 15.92 3.13
N ILE A 127 2.53 15.89 2.30
CA ILE A 127 3.93 15.87 2.70
C ILE A 127 4.50 17.26 2.44
N ALA A 128 5.04 17.91 3.47
CA ALA A 128 5.93 19.05 3.30
C ALA A 128 7.38 18.57 3.28
N VAL A 129 8.12 18.89 2.24
CA VAL A 129 9.56 18.61 2.12
C VAL A 129 10.29 19.94 2.18
N THR A 130 11.21 20.09 3.14
CA THR A 130 11.85 21.36 3.46
C THR A 130 13.35 21.29 3.27
N ASP A 131 13.86 22.12 2.38
CA ASP A 131 15.28 22.43 2.26
C ASP A 131 15.54 23.75 3.03
N ALA A 132 15.77 23.62 4.33
CA ALA A 132 15.94 24.76 5.22
C ALA A 132 17.13 25.67 4.85
N PRO A 133 18.32 25.14 4.46
CA PRO A 133 19.45 25.97 4.03
C PRO A 133 19.13 26.88 2.84
N ASN A 134 18.35 26.39 1.89
CA ASN A 134 17.99 27.14 0.68
C ASN A 134 16.64 27.85 0.80
N GLY A 135 15.95 27.72 1.93
CA GLY A 135 14.68 28.38 2.19
C GLY A 135 13.56 27.95 1.25
N LYS A 136 13.56 26.70 0.82
CA LYS A 136 12.58 26.14 -0.11
C LYS A 136 11.72 25.07 0.54
N VAL A 137 10.45 25.04 0.20
CA VAL A 137 9.50 24.04 0.67
C VAL A 137 8.66 23.54 -0.49
N TRP A 138 8.50 22.23 -0.60
CA TRP A 138 7.63 21.58 -1.57
C TRP A 138 6.49 20.86 -0.85
N ALA A 139 5.28 21.00 -1.38
CA ALA A 139 4.12 20.25 -0.92
C ALA A 139 3.80 19.14 -1.93
N GLN A 140 3.63 17.93 -1.44
CA GLN A 140 3.30 16.75 -2.24
C GLN A 140 2.11 16.01 -1.64
N GLN A 141 1.43 15.22 -2.47
CA GLN A 141 0.40 14.29 -1.98
C GLN A 141 1.06 13.11 -1.25
N ALA A 142 0.53 12.77 -0.09
CA ALA A 142 1.11 11.71 0.74
C ALA A 142 0.94 10.30 0.15
N ASP A 143 -0.04 10.09 -0.70
CA ASP A 143 -0.27 8.83 -1.40
C ASP A 143 0.72 8.57 -2.54
N HIS A 144 1.37 9.62 -3.05
CA HIS A 144 2.32 9.56 -4.16
C HIS A 144 3.59 10.37 -3.87
N PRO A 145 4.38 9.96 -2.85
CA PRO A 145 5.64 10.65 -2.57
C PRO A 145 6.59 10.51 -3.76
N ALA A 146 7.25 11.60 -4.11
CA ALA A 146 8.17 11.64 -5.23
C ALA A 146 9.48 12.33 -4.83
N PRO A 147 10.62 11.93 -5.41
CA PRO A 147 11.88 12.62 -5.19
C PRO A 147 11.77 14.10 -5.58
N ILE A 148 12.44 14.97 -4.83
CA ILE A 148 12.54 16.39 -5.16
C ILE A 148 13.85 16.63 -5.90
N SER A 149 13.77 17.18 -7.12
CA SER A 149 14.90 17.76 -7.83
C SER A 149 14.97 19.25 -7.48
N THR A 150 15.89 19.61 -6.61
CA THR A 150 16.03 21.00 -6.12
C THR A 150 16.39 22.00 -7.21
N ASP A 151 16.93 21.51 -8.32
CA ASP A 151 17.36 22.34 -9.45
C ASP A 151 16.24 22.55 -10.49
N GLU A 152 15.28 21.62 -10.57
CA GLU A 152 14.27 21.59 -11.61
C GLU A 152 12.85 21.82 -11.10
N ALA A 153 12.59 21.52 -9.83
CA ALA A 153 11.25 21.62 -9.26
C ALA A 153 11.00 23.01 -8.67
N ASP A 154 9.94 23.65 -9.11
CA ASP A 154 9.46 24.89 -8.49
C ASP A 154 8.98 24.61 -7.06
N ALA A 155 9.57 25.30 -6.09
CA ALA A 155 9.14 25.21 -4.70
C ALA A 155 7.73 25.80 -4.52
N SER A 156 6.93 25.18 -3.67
CA SER A 156 5.61 25.70 -3.31
C SER A 156 5.74 26.98 -2.47
N ILE A 157 6.79 27.08 -1.67
CA ILE A 157 7.17 28.26 -0.88
C ILE A 157 8.67 28.46 -1.07
N SER A 158 9.07 29.72 -1.29
CA SER A 158 10.47 30.14 -1.48
C SER A 158 10.81 31.32 -0.58
N ASP A 159 12.11 31.62 -0.48
CA ASP A 159 12.63 32.78 0.23
C ASP A 159 12.34 32.79 1.74
N VAL A 160 12.38 31.59 2.37
CA VAL A 160 12.20 31.41 3.81
C VAL A 160 13.46 30.77 4.40
N PRO A 161 14.57 31.52 4.54
CA PRO A 161 15.85 30.99 5.05
C PRO A 161 15.69 30.36 6.44
N GLY A 162 16.33 29.23 6.67
CA GLY A 162 16.17 28.49 7.93
C GLY A 162 14.76 27.96 8.16
N ALA A 163 13.99 27.70 7.09
CA ALA A 163 12.59 27.32 7.18
C ALA A 163 12.32 26.22 8.19
N VAL A 164 11.37 26.44 9.06
CA VAL A 164 10.70 25.43 9.88
C VAL A 164 9.28 25.29 9.37
N THR A 165 8.90 24.08 9.03
CA THR A 165 7.58 23.79 8.45
C THR A 165 6.74 22.91 9.35
N THR A 166 5.43 23.06 9.24
CA THR A 166 4.44 22.15 9.78
C THR A 166 3.26 22.03 8.82
N VAL A 167 2.64 20.86 8.84
CA VAL A 167 1.40 20.59 8.08
C VAL A 167 0.25 20.48 9.08
N ASP A 168 -0.86 21.15 8.84
CA ASP A 168 -2.05 21.05 9.67
C ASP A 168 -2.92 19.82 9.33
N SER A 169 -3.99 19.62 10.09
CA SER A 169 -4.90 18.49 9.90
C SER A 169 -5.64 18.48 8.57
N GLU A 170 -5.76 19.65 7.94
CA GLU A 170 -6.39 19.84 6.64
C GLU A 170 -5.39 19.69 5.46
N GLY A 171 -4.10 19.51 5.76
CA GLY A 171 -3.03 19.36 4.77
C GLY A 171 -2.44 20.67 4.28
N ASN A 172 -2.72 21.80 4.95
CA ASN A 172 -2.08 23.07 4.61
C ASN A 172 -0.65 23.12 5.16
N VAL A 173 0.28 23.59 4.34
CA VAL A 173 1.69 23.73 4.72
C VAL A 173 1.94 25.14 5.23
N HIS A 174 2.47 25.22 6.43
CA HIS A 174 2.90 26.48 7.06
C HIS A 174 4.41 26.49 7.18
N ALA A 175 5.06 27.55 6.73
CA ALA A 175 6.51 27.73 6.84
C ALA A 175 6.80 29.07 7.52
N VAL A 176 7.77 29.05 8.43
CA VAL A 176 8.29 30.26 9.09
C VAL A 176 9.79 30.29 8.96
N SER A 177 10.37 31.49 8.80
CA SER A 177 11.82 31.68 8.86
C SER A 177 12.27 31.59 10.31
N ALA A 178 13.32 30.82 10.56
CA ALA A 178 14.00 30.82 11.87
C ALA A 178 15.01 31.97 12.00
N GLU A 179 15.31 32.64 10.89
CA GLU A 179 16.18 33.80 10.86
C GLU A 179 15.32 35.07 10.88
N ALA A 180 15.44 35.87 11.95
CA ALA A 180 14.80 37.17 12.10
C ALA A 180 15.81 38.30 11.83
#